data_e88451ebdbd452d539ff5c68315f6ad6
#
_entry.id   e88451ebdbd452d539ff5c68315f6ad6
#
_cell.length_a   1.000
_cell.length_b   1.000
_cell.length_c   1.000
_cell.angle_alpha   90.00
_cell.angle_beta   90.00
_cell.angle_gamma   90.00
#
_symmetry.space_group_name_H-M   'P 1'
#
loop_
_entity.id
_entity.type
_entity.pdbx_description
1 polymer ?
#
loop_
_entity_poly.entity_id
_entity_poly.type
_entity_poly.pdbx_seq_one_letter_code
_entity_poly.pdbx_strand_id
1 'polypeptide(L)'
;MENLGKMTTKAGTPCYISPEVLSGNYGIECDMWSCGCMLYILLVGYPPFEGEDDYELCCSILKGRLDFDGEEWTKISKEAKNLISTLICKPEKRLTAQEALEHKWVRRHVKKPEVKEIKGDVLKNMTNNIKNNDLA
;
A
#
# COMPACT_ATOMS: atom_id res chain seq x y z
N MET A 1 -22.91 6.33 -5.02
CA MET A 1 -22.40 5.50 -6.12
C MET A 1 -21.93 6.29 -7.33
N GLU A 2 -22.50 7.41 -7.59
CA GLU A 2 -22.02 8.32 -8.66
C GLU A 2 -20.58 8.79 -8.46
N ASN A 3 -20.13 8.89 -7.21
CA ASN A 3 -18.76 9.31 -6.88
C ASN A 3 -17.70 8.26 -7.18
N LEU A 4 -18.06 6.99 -7.24
CA LEU A 4 -17.12 5.90 -7.52
C LEU A 4 -16.51 6.01 -8.93
N GLY A 5 -17.33 6.29 -9.93
CA GLY A 5 -16.87 6.47 -11.30
C GLY A 5 -15.94 7.66 -11.48
N LYS A 6 -16.22 8.77 -10.78
CA LYS A 6 -15.39 9.97 -10.84
C LYS A 6 -14.04 9.78 -10.16
N MET A 7 -13.99 9.04 -9.06
CA MET A 7 -12.74 8.78 -8.34
C MET A 7 -11.83 7.84 -9.13
N THR A 8 -12.37 6.79 -9.71
CA THR A 8 -11.59 5.84 -10.51
C THR A 8 -11.00 6.48 -11.75
N THR A 9 -11.71 7.42 -12.37
CA THR A 9 -11.24 8.14 -13.56
C THR A 9 -10.09 9.10 -13.23
N LYS A 10 -10.11 9.73 -12.05
CA LYS A 10 -9.11 10.73 -11.64
C LYS A 10 -7.90 10.15 -10.92
N ALA A 11 -8.05 9.00 -10.28
CA ALA A 11 -7.05 8.46 -9.38
C ALA A 11 -5.98 7.58 -10.04
N GLY A 12 -6.04 7.36 -11.35
CA GLY A 12 -5.08 6.51 -12.05
C GLY A 12 -5.31 5.03 -11.79
N THR A 13 -4.55 4.43 -10.89
CA THR A 13 -4.60 2.98 -10.64
C THR A 13 -5.52 2.65 -9.45
N PRO A 14 -6.81 2.31 -9.69
CA PRO A 14 -7.77 2.13 -8.61
C PRO A 14 -7.49 0.92 -7.70
N CYS A 15 -6.64 -0.02 -8.11
CA CYS A 15 -6.31 -1.21 -7.32
C CYS A 15 -5.60 -0.90 -6.00
N TYR A 16 -5.09 0.31 -5.81
CA TYR A 16 -4.44 0.76 -4.57
C TYR A 16 -5.36 1.57 -3.66
N ILE A 17 -6.56 1.87 -4.11
CA ILE A 17 -7.49 2.73 -3.39
C ILE A 17 -8.21 1.91 -2.33
N SER A 18 -8.23 2.41 -1.09
CA SER A 18 -8.94 1.75 0.01
C SER A 18 -10.45 1.91 -0.09
N PRO A 19 -11.23 1.01 0.56
CA PRO A 19 -12.69 1.11 0.56
C PRO A 19 -13.23 2.42 1.12
N GLU A 20 -12.62 2.93 2.19
CA GLU A 20 -13.05 4.18 2.80
C GLU A 20 -12.82 5.39 1.89
N VAL A 21 -11.80 5.37 1.05
CA VAL A 21 -11.57 6.42 0.05
C VAL A 21 -12.65 6.36 -1.03
N LEU A 22 -13.04 5.18 -1.47
CA LEU A 22 -14.15 5.00 -2.41
C LEU A 22 -15.46 5.53 -1.84
N SER A 23 -15.62 5.50 -0.53
CA SER A 23 -16.78 6.03 0.19
C SER A 23 -16.65 7.51 0.52
N GLY A 24 -15.57 8.18 0.12
CA GLY A 24 -15.34 9.60 0.33
C GLY A 24 -14.59 9.96 1.61
N ASN A 25 -14.14 8.99 2.38
CA ASN A 25 -13.41 9.22 3.64
C ASN A 25 -11.91 9.11 3.41
N TYR A 26 -11.21 10.20 3.63
CA TYR A 26 -9.75 10.25 3.53
C TYR A 26 -9.13 10.30 4.92
N GLY A 27 -8.10 9.50 5.15
CA GLY A 27 -7.35 9.48 6.39
C GLY A 27 -5.98 8.84 6.18
N ILE A 28 -5.14 8.92 7.20
CA ILE A 28 -3.80 8.32 7.18
C ILE A 28 -3.89 6.80 6.95
N GLU A 29 -4.96 6.18 7.41
CA GLU A 29 -5.19 4.75 7.30
C GLU A 29 -5.25 4.27 5.84
N CYS A 30 -5.68 5.13 4.90
CA CYS A 30 -5.73 4.74 3.49
C CYS A 30 -4.34 4.51 2.90
N ASP A 31 -3.32 5.20 3.39
CA ASP A 31 -1.93 5.00 2.96
C ASP A 31 -1.43 3.61 3.37
N MET A 32 -1.82 3.13 4.53
CA MET A 32 -1.44 1.80 5.01
C MET A 32 -2.11 0.69 4.19
N TRP A 33 -3.34 0.89 3.76
CA TRP A 33 -3.98 -0.01 2.79
C TRP A 33 -3.17 -0.09 1.49
N SER A 34 -2.79 1.06 0.95
CA SER A 34 -1.97 1.13 -0.27
C SER A 34 -0.63 0.42 -0.10
N CYS A 35 0.01 0.56 1.05
CA CYS A 35 1.23 -0.17 1.39
C CYS A 35 1.00 -1.69 1.36
N GLY A 36 -0.11 -2.15 1.90
CA GLY A 36 -0.49 -3.56 1.86
C GLY A 36 -0.66 -4.08 0.45
N CYS A 37 -1.32 -3.31 -0.41
CA CYS A 37 -1.49 -3.65 -1.82
C CYS A 37 -0.16 -3.72 -2.55
N MET A 38 0.73 -2.78 -2.30
CA MET A 38 2.08 -2.78 -2.89
C MET A 38 2.89 -3.99 -2.44
N LEU A 39 2.84 -4.32 -1.16
CA LEU A 39 3.52 -5.49 -0.63
C LEU A 39 3.01 -6.77 -1.27
N TYR A 40 1.69 -6.89 -1.42
CA TYR A 40 1.07 -8.03 -2.10
C TYR A 40 1.63 -8.20 -3.53
N ILE A 41 1.66 -7.12 -4.30
CA ILE A 41 2.18 -7.14 -5.67
C ILE A 41 3.67 -7.51 -5.69
N LEU A 42 4.46 -6.95 -4.79
CA LEU A 42 5.90 -7.22 -4.73
C LEU A 42 6.20 -8.70 -4.44
N LEU A 43 5.34 -9.36 -3.68
CA LEU A 43 5.55 -10.76 -3.31
C LEU A 43 5.11 -11.75 -4.38
N VAL A 44 4.05 -11.47 -5.11
CA VAL A 44 3.45 -12.44 -6.05
C VAL A 44 3.32 -11.94 -7.48
N GLY A 45 3.47 -10.65 -7.74
CA GLY A 45 3.49 -10.09 -9.08
C GLY A 45 2.14 -9.71 -9.67
N TYR A 46 1.06 -9.79 -8.90
CA TYR A 46 -0.27 -9.35 -9.33
C TYR A 46 -1.01 -8.67 -8.17
N PRO A 47 -1.98 -7.77 -8.45
CA PRO A 47 -2.66 -7.03 -7.39
C PRO A 47 -3.64 -7.90 -6.59
N PRO A 48 -3.94 -7.51 -5.33
CA PRO A 48 -4.88 -8.27 -4.49
C PRO A 48 -6.33 -8.17 -4.95
N PHE A 49 -6.67 -7.14 -5.67
CA PHE A 49 -8.03 -6.91 -6.19
C PHE A 49 -7.95 -6.64 -7.69
N GLU A 50 -8.81 -7.32 -8.43
CA GLU A 50 -8.88 -7.21 -9.88
C GLU A 50 -10.34 -7.15 -10.32
N GLY A 51 -10.56 -6.63 -11.52
CA GLY A 51 -11.86 -6.60 -12.18
C GLY A 51 -11.67 -6.34 -13.66
N GLU A 52 -12.61 -6.77 -14.49
CA GLU A 52 -12.56 -6.53 -15.93
C GLU A 52 -12.74 -5.05 -16.27
N ASP A 53 -13.43 -4.31 -15.40
CA ASP A 53 -13.61 -2.87 -15.51
C ASP A 53 -13.45 -2.22 -14.12
N ASP A 54 -13.47 -0.89 -14.08
CA ASP A 54 -13.30 -0.14 -12.83
C ASP A 54 -14.42 -0.43 -11.82
N TYR A 55 -15.64 -0.68 -12.30
CA TYR A 55 -16.76 -1.00 -11.43
C TYR A 55 -16.55 -2.34 -10.70
N GLU A 56 -16.18 -3.37 -11.43
CA GLU A 56 -15.89 -4.69 -10.84
C GLU A 56 -14.72 -4.61 -9.86
N LEU A 57 -13.69 -3.85 -10.21
CA LEU A 57 -12.53 -3.63 -9.34
C LEU A 57 -12.97 -2.95 -8.03
N CYS A 58 -13.78 -1.90 -8.11
CA CYS A 58 -14.30 -1.22 -6.93
C CYS A 58 -15.14 -2.16 -6.06
N CYS A 59 -15.96 -3.02 -6.67
CA CYS A 59 -16.73 -4.01 -5.94
C CYS A 59 -15.83 -5.01 -5.21
N SER A 60 -14.76 -5.45 -5.85
CA SER A 60 -13.78 -6.35 -5.23
C SER A 60 -13.10 -5.71 -4.02
N ILE A 61 -12.72 -4.45 -4.14
CA ILE A 61 -12.10 -3.67 -3.05
C ILE A 61 -13.08 -3.55 -1.87
N LEU A 62 -14.34 -3.23 -2.15
CA LEU A 62 -15.37 -3.08 -1.12
C LEU A 62 -15.66 -4.40 -0.40
N LYS A 63 -15.60 -5.53 -1.09
CA LYS A 63 -15.72 -6.85 -0.46
C LYS A 63 -14.52 -7.18 0.40
N GLY A 64 -13.34 -6.71 0.03
CA GLY A 64 -12.12 -6.83 0.83
C GLY A 64 -11.62 -8.25 1.05
N ARG A 65 -11.98 -9.19 0.19
CA ARG A 65 -11.51 -10.57 0.30
C ARG A 65 -10.10 -10.71 -0.26
N LEU A 66 -9.19 -11.16 0.60
CA LEU A 66 -7.84 -11.51 0.18
C LEU A 66 -7.77 -13.00 -0.16
N ASP A 67 -7.07 -13.32 -1.24
CA ASP A 67 -6.85 -14.67 -1.70
C ASP A 67 -5.35 -15.01 -1.60
N PHE A 68 -5.04 -16.02 -0.79
CA PHE A 68 -3.68 -16.55 -0.63
C PHE A 68 -3.56 -17.99 -1.13
N ASP A 69 -4.52 -18.43 -1.95
CA ASP A 69 -4.61 -19.83 -2.38
C ASP A 69 -3.75 -20.17 -3.59
N GLY A 70 -3.21 -19.17 -4.29
CA GLY A 70 -2.33 -19.39 -5.45
C GLY A 70 -1.04 -20.11 -5.09
N GLU A 71 -0.45 -20.80 -6.08
CA GLU A 71 0.84 -21.50 -5.88
C GLU A 71 1.95 -20.59 -5.40
N GLU A 72 1.95 -19.33 -5.84
CA GLU A 72 2.93 -18.34 -5.45
C GLU A 72 2.95 -18.13 -3.93
N TRP A 73 1.78 -18.26 -3.30
CA TRP A 73 1.64 -18.06 -1.85
C TRP A 73 2.20 -19.19 -1.01
N THR A 74 2.39 -20.37 -1.58
CA THR A 74 2.94 -21.53 -0.82
C THR A 74 4.35 -21.27 -0.33
N LYS A 75 5.12 -20.45 -1.04
CA LYS A 75 6.50 -20.09 -0.69
C LYS A 75 6.58 -18.85 0.21
N ILE A 76 5.48 -18.17 0.40
CA ILE A 76 5.43 -16.95 1.21
C ILE A 76 5.16 -17.31 2.66
N SER A 77 5.89 -16.70 3.59
CA SER A 77 5.75 -16.99 5.02
C SER A 77 4.38 -16.59 5.55
N LYS A 78 3.95 -17.26 6.61
CA LYS A 78 2.72 -16.92 7.32
C LYS A 78 2.77 -15.49 7.88
N GLU A 79 3.95 -15.05 8.26
CA GLU A 79 4.16 -13.71 8.81
C GLU A 79 3.94 -12.62 7.77
N ALA A 80 4.41 -12.83 6.54
CA ALA A 80 4.14 -11.91 5.42
C ALA A 80 2.65 -11.83 5.11
N LYS A 81 1.96 -12.98 5.06
CA LYS A 81 0.51 -13.03 4.86
C LYS A 81 -0.23 -12.31 5.99
N ASN A 82 0.21 -12.48 7.22
CA ASN A 82 -0.37 -11.80 8.37
C ASN A 82 -0.22 -10.29 8.26
N LEU A 83 0.96 -9.81 7.89
CA LEU A 83 1.19 -8.38 7.70
C LEU A 83 0.24 -7.80 6.64
N ILE A 84 0.12 -8.45 5.50
CA ILE A 84 -0.80 -8.03 4.43
C ILE A 84 -2.23 -7.99 4.97
N SER A 85 -2.68 -9.01 5.67
CA SER A 85 -4.04 -9.10 6.22
C SER A 85 -4.32 -8.00 7.26
N THR A 86 -3.30 -7.53 7.97
CA THR A 86 -3.44 -6.45 8.96
C THR A 86 -3.35 -5.06 8.33
N LEU A 87 -2.88 -4.96 7.09
CA LEU A 87 -2.87 -3.72 6.33
C LEU A 87 -4.10 -3.59 5.43
N ILE A 88 -4.50 -4.68 4.77
CA ILE A 88 -5.66 -4.73 3.89
C ILE A 88 -6.86 -5.24 4.69
N CYS A 89 -7.40 -4.38 5.54
CA CYS A 89 -8.54 -4.66 6.41
C CYS A 89 -9.27 -3.37 6.73
N LYS A 90 -10.30 -3.46 7.56
CA LYS A 90 -11.06 -2.28 7.97
C LYS A 90 -10.18 -1.26 8.69
N PRO A 91 -10.41 0.04 8.52
CA PRO A 91 -9.56 1.08 9.12
C PRO A 91 -9.35 0.92 10.63
N GLU A 92 -10.37 0.50 11.37
CA GLU A 92 -10.31 0.34 12.83
C GLU A 92 -9.33 -0.76 13.26
N LYS A 93 -9.09 -1.73 12.39
CA LYS A 93 -8.19 -2.87 12.67
C LYS A 93 -6.84 -2.76 11.98
N ARG A 94 -6.71 -1.78 11.10
CA ARG A 94 -5.53 -1.61 10.26
C ARG A 94 -4.35 -1.10 11.09
N LEU A 95 -3.18 -1.69 10.86
CA LEU A 95 -1.96 -1.25 11.50
C LEU A 95 -1.60 0.18 11.10
N THR A 96 -1.08 0.94 12.06
CA THR A 96 -0.41 2.21 11.79
C THR A 96 0.98 1.94 11.20
N ALA A 97 1.61 2.97 10.65
CA ALA A 97 2.98 2.86 10.13
C ALA A 97 3.96 2.36 11.20
N GLN A 98 3.85 2.89 12.41
CA GLN A 98 4.71 2.48 13.53
C GLN A 98 4.47 1.03 13.92
N GLU A 99 3.23 0.60 14.04
CA GLU A 99 2.89 -0.79 14.33
C GLU A 99 3.39 -1.73 13.22
N ALA A 100 3.28 -1.32 11.96
CA ALA A 100 3.78 -2.10 10.84
C ALA A 100 5.31 -2.27 10.90
N LEU A 101 6.04 -1.23 11.30
CA LEU A 101 7.50 -1.31 11.48
C LEU A 101 7.88 -2.29 12.60
N GLU A 102 7.02 -2.49 13.56
CA GLU A 102 7.23 -3.44 14.67
C GLU A 102 6.77 -4.86 14.34
N HIS A 103 6.09 -5.06 13.22
CA HIS A 103 5.63 -6.37 12.80
C HIS A 103 6.79 -7.34 12.61
N LYS A 104 6.60 -8.59 13.00
CA LYS A 104 7.63 -9.63 12.98
C LYS A 104 8.30 -9.80 11.62
N TRP A 105 7.50 -9.78 10.55
CA TRP A 105 8.04 -9.92 9.20
C TRP A 105 8.97 -8.77 8.84
N VAL A 106 8.58 -7.54 9.17
CA VAL A 106 9.39 -6.35 8.91
C VAL A 106 10.68 -6.40 9.73
N ARG A 107 10.59 -6.76 10.99
CA ARG A 107 11.76 -6.85 11.89
C ARG A 107 12.78 -7.87 11.41
N ARG A 108 12.35 -8.96 10.81
CA ARG A 108 13.25 -10.01 10.29
C ARG A 108 13.97 -9.59 9.01
N HIS A 109 13.31 -8.81 8.15
CA HIS A 109 13.81 -8.51 6.81
C HIS A 109 14.43 -7.13 6.71
N VAL A 110 14.00 -6.19 7.57
CA VAL A 110 14.59 -4.86 7.66
C VAL A 110 15.55 -4.87 8.83
N LYS A 111 16.81 -5.13 8.56
CA LYS A 111 17.88 -4.80 9.52
C LYS A 111 17.73 -3.31 9.80
N LYS A 112 17.80 -2.92 11.10
CA LYS A 112 17.87 -1.51 11.46
C LYS A 112 18.83 -0.86 10.46
N PRO A 113 18.37 0.13 9.68
CA PRO A 113 19.30 0.84 8.83
C PRO A 113 20.40 1.33 9.78
N GLU A 114 21.60 0.87 9.58
CA GLU A 114 22.74 1.64 10.04
C GLU A 114 22.44 3.02 9.48
N VAL A 115 22.28 4.00 10.36
CA VAL A 115 22.19 5.38 9.97
C VAL A 115 23.56 5.71 9.39
N LYS A 116 23.82 5.26 8.18
CA LYS A 116 24.92 5.79 7.39
C LYS A 116 24.52 7.23 7.17
N GLU A 117 25.31 8.11 7.75
CA GLU A 117 25.20 9.54 7.45
C GLU A 117 25.02 9.68 5.94
N ILE A 118 23.90 10.26 5.55
CA ILE A 118 23.68 10.61 4.15
C ILE A 118 24.86 11.51 3.77
N LYS A 119 25.67 11.06 2.82
CA LYS A 119 26.82 11.86 2.37
C LYS A 119 26.33 13.27 2.03
N GLY A 120 27.06 14.28 2.49
CA GLY A 120 26.69 15.68 2.30
C GLY A 120 26.35 16.05 0.86
N ASP A 121 26.98 15.37 -0.12
CA ASP A 121 26.71 15.54 -1.54
C ASP A 121 25.30 15.12 -1.95
N VAL A 122 24.80 14.03 -1.40
CA VAL A 122 23.44 13.52 -1.68
C VAL A 122 22.41 14.51 -1.10
N LEU A 123 22.66 14.97 0.12
CA LEU A 123 21.79 15.95 0.77
C LEU A 123 21.75 17.26 -0.01
N LYS A 124 22.89 17.73 -0.50
CA LYS A 124 23.00 18.92 -1.34
C LYS A 124 22.20 18.76 -2.63
N ASN A 125 22.34 17.63 -3.30
CA ASN A 125 21.63 17.33 -4.54
C ASN A 125 20.11 17.30 -4.33
N MET A 126 19.66 16.68 -3.25
CA MET A 126 18.24 16.64 -2.89
C MET A 126 17.69 18.05 -2.62
N THR A 127 18.43 18.87 -1.87
CA THR A 127 18.04 20.24 -1.56
C THR A 127 17.98 21.11 -2.82
N ASN A 128 18.94 20.96 -3.73
CA ASN A 128 18.95 21.68 -5.00
C ASN A 128 17.77 21.28 -5.90
N ASN A 129 17.41 20.01 -5.94
CA ASN A 129 16.26 19.53 -6.69
C ASN A 129 14.95 20.12 -6.17
N ILE A 130 14.79 20.18 -4.85
CA ILE A 130 13.61 20.79 -4.22
C ILE A 130 13.53 22.28 -4.57
N LYS A 131 14.62 23.02 -4.46
CA LYS A 131 14.68 24.44 -4.82
C LYS A 131 14.36 24.70 -6.29
N ASN A 132 14.88 23.86 -7.20
CA ASN A 132 14.63 23.99 -8.63
C ASN A 132 13.17 23.68 -8.98
N ASN A 133 12.54 22.75 -8.28
CA ASN A 133 11.12 22.42 -8.46
C ASN A 133 10.22 23.53 -7.94
N ASP A 134 10.59 24.19 -6.85
CA ASP A 134 9.82 25.31 -6.29
C ASP A 134 9.88 26.55 -7.19
N LEU A 135 10.90 26.66 -8.04
CA LEU A 135 11.08 27.78 -8.96
C LEU A 135 10.40 27.54 -10.32
N ALA A 136 9.92 26.35 -10.56
CA ALA A 136 9.21 26.01 -11.78
C ALA A 136 7.70 26.18 -11.60
#